data_fb779f3aaff4a2509fa4cba0da4d7870
#
_entry.id   fb779f3aaff4a2509fa4cba0da4d7870
#
_cell.length_a   1.000
_cell.length_b   1.000
_cell.length_c   1.000
_cell.angle_alpha   90.00
_cell.angle_beta   90.00
_cell.angle_gamma   90.00
#
_symmetry.space_group_name_H-M   'P 1'
#
loop_
_entity.id
_entity.type
_entity.pdbx_description
1 polymer ?
#
loop_
_entity_poly.entity_id
_entity_poly.type
_entity_poly.pdbx_seq_one_letter_code
_entity_poly.pdbx_strand_id
1 'polypeptide(L)'
;MKDGCISSGKRPLHEQVVGYSLNERMTAQLVCNALNMAIHNQKPTKELIVHSDRGSQYCSQEYRNILEQYGFQGSMSKRGDCYDNAPIESFWGILKNELVHHYNYQTREEAQADIIKYIELFYNHRRIQKGLGFKTPNQMAEDFYKLAA
;
A
#
# COMPACT_ATOMS: atom_id res chain seq x y z
N MET A 1 -6.82 12.25 -7.18
CA MET A 1 -5.52 11.61 -6.94
C MET A 1 -5.76 10.12 -6.90
N LYS A 2 -5.12 9.34 -7.75
CA LYS A 2 -5.23 7.87 -7.81
C LYS A 2 -3.86 7.31 -7.44
N ASP A 3 -3.82 6.24 -6.68
CA ASP A 3 -2.66 5.88 -5.89
C ASP A 3 -2.38 4.38 -5.97
N GLY A 4 -1.13 4.01 -6.13
CA GLY A 4 -0.67 2.65 -5.96
C GLY A 4 -0.17 2.45 -4.53
N CYS A 5 -0.86 1.64 -3.76
CA CYS A 5 -0.43 1.25 -2.42
C CYS A 5 -0.26 -0.28 -2.39
N ILE A 6 0.79 -0.75 -1.77
CA ILE A 6 1.11 -2.17 -1.67
C ILE A 6 1.21 -2.53 -0.19
N SER A 7 0.44 -3.53 0.20
CA SER A 7 0.57 -4.18 1.51
C SER A 7 1.20 -5.56 1.34
N SER A 8 2.10 -5.95 2.24
CA SER A 8 2.82 -7.23 2.16
C SER A 8 2.09 -8.36 2.89
N GLY A 9 2.05 -9.55 2.29
CA GLY A 9 1.81 -10.80 2.98
C GLY A 9 0.58 -11.60 2.54
N LYS A 10 0.62 -12.91 2.81
CA LYS A 10 -0.45 -13.91 2.55
C LYS A 10 -1.78 -13.63 3.28
N ARG A 11 -1.79 -12.69 4.23
CA ARG A 11 -2.94 -12.02 4.83
C ARG A 11 -2.47 -10.62 5.22
N PRO A 12 -3.22 -9.55 4.96
CA PRO A 12 -2.87 -8.21 5.44
C PRO A 12 -3.11 -8.12 6.95
N LEU A 13 -2.20 -8.74 7.72
CA LEU A 13 -2.33 -8.81 9.18
C LEU A 13 -1.96 -7.49 9.87
N HIS A 14 -1.26 -6.59 9.16
CA HIS A 14 -0.73 -5.38 9.79
C HIS A 14 -1.12 -4.07 9.11
N GLU A 15 -1.82 -4.11 7.99
CA GLU A 15 -2.30 -2.91 7.27
C GLU A 15 -1.23 -1.80 7.09
N GLN A 16 0.06 -2.19 7.10
CA GLN A 16 1.17 -1.26 6.95
C GLN A 16 1.28 -0.78 5.50
N VAL A 17 1.38 0.53 5.30
CA VAL A 17 1.70 1.11 4.01
C VAL A 17 3.21 1.06 3.80
N VAL A 18 3.69 0.14 2.97
CA VAL A 18 5.12 -0.12 2.76
C VAL A 18 5.69 0.54 1.50
N GLY A 19 4.83 0.92 0.57
CA GLY A 19 5.20 1.64 -0.64
C GLY A 19 4.00 2.37 -1.22
N TYR A 20 4.24 3.56 -1.73
CA TYR A 20 3.21 4.41 -2.34
C TYR A 20 3.80 5.27 -3.46
N SER A 21 2.94 5.74 -4.33
CA SER A 21 3.27 6.71 -5.36
C SER A 21 2.04 7.57 -5.64
N LEU A 22 2.23 8.87 -5.74
CA LEU A 22 1.16 9.85 -5.89
C LEU A 22 1.29 10.58 -7.23
N ASN A 23 0.26 10.49 -8.08
CA ASN A 23 0.22 11.20 -9.35
C ASN A 23 -1.23 11.52 -9.73
N GLU A 24 -1.40 12.30 -10.77
CA GLU A 24 -2.72 12.64 -11.33
C GLU A 24 -3.37 11.48 -12.05
N ARG A 25 -2.57 10.68 -12.73
CA ARG A 25 -3.01 9.58 -13.59
C ARG A 25 -2.54 8.24 -13.03
N MET A 26 -3.44 7.29 -13.04
CA MET A 26 -3.13 5.91 -12.72
C MET A 26 -2.43 5.26 -13.94
N THR A 27 -1.11 5.35 -13.96
CA THR A 27 -0.26 4.79 -15.02
C THR A 27 0.44 3.51 -14.54
N ALA A 28 0.96 2.72 -15.47
CA ALA A 28 1.83 1.59 -15.13
C ALA A 28 3.05 2.05 -14.31
N GLN A 29 3.64 3.18 -14.68
CA GLN A 29 4.78 3.75 -13.95
C GLN A 29 4.45 4.06 -12.48
N LEU A 30 3.23 4.54 -12.20
CA LEU A 30 2.79 4.84 -10.82
C LEU A 30 2.84 3.58 -9.94
N VAL A 31 2.26 2.48 -10.39
CA VAL A 31 2.24 1.23 -9.63
C VAL A 31 3.62 0.58 -9.55
N CYS A 32 4.45 0.70 -10.59
CA CYS A 32 5.84 0.26 -10.57
C CYS A 32 6.68 1.03 -9.54
N ASN A 33 6.50 2.34 -9.44
CA ASN A 33 7.19 3.17 -8.45
C ASN A 33 6.81 2.77 -7.01
N ALA A 34 5.51 2.57 -6.75
CA ALA A 34 5.05 2.11 -5.45
C ALA A 34 5.59 0.71 -5.09
N LEU A 35 5.63 -0.21 -6.06
CA LEU A 35 6.20 -1.55 -5.88
C LEU A 35 7.70 -1.50 -5.60
N ASN A 36 8.46 -0.71 -6.36
CA ASN A 36 9.90 -0.56 -6.14
C ASN A 36 10.21 0.07 -4.78
N MET A 37 9.43 1.06 -4.33
CA MET A 37 9.54 1.63 -2.99
C MET A 37 9.30 0.56 -1.91
N ALA A 38 8.25 -0.24 -2.04
CA ALA A 38 7.94 -1.33 -1.11
C ALA A 38 9.07 -2.37 -1.06
N ILE A 39 9.63 -2.76 -2.21
CA ILE A 39 10.77 -3.70 -2.30
C ILE A 39 11.99 -3.12 -1.60
N HIS A 40 12.30 -1.84 -1.86
CA HIS A 40 13.45 -1.18 -1.24
C HIS A 40 13.33 -1.12 0.30
N ASN A 41 12.15 -0.76 0.78
CA ASN A 41 11.89 -0.60 2.22
C ASN A 41 11.85 -1.93 2.97
N GLN A 42 11.20 -2.94 2.40
CA GLN A 42 10.93 -4.20 3.10
C GLN A 42 11.95 -5.31 2.79
N LYS A 43 12.67 -5.22 1.67
CA LYS A 43 13.61 -6.25 1.17
C LYS A 43 13.03 -7.66 1.28
N PRO A 44 11.84 -7.90 0.71
CA PRO A 44 11.13 -9.14 0.88
C PRO A 44 11.89 -10.33 0.29
N THR A 45 11.66 -11.52 0.81
CA THR A 45 12.19 -12.76 0.26
C THR A 45 11.52 -13.09 -1.08
N LYS A 46 12.18 -13.92 -1.89
CA LYS A 46 11.57 -14.51 -3.09
C LYS A 46 10.28 -15.26 -2.72
N GLU A 47 9.41 -15.47 -3.72
CA GLU A 47 8.11 -16.13 -3.57
C GLU A 47 7.04 -15.29 -2.82
N LEU A 48 7.29 -14.01 -2.58
CA LEU A 48 6.26 -13.11 -2.08
C LEU A 48 5.05 -13.09 -3.02
N ILE A 49 3.85 -13.26 -2.48
CA ILE A 49 2.61 -13.07 -3.25
C ILE A 49 2.26 -11.60 -3.22
N VAL A 50 2.25 -10.98 -4.40
CA VAL A 50 1.82 -9.58 -4.59
C VAL A 50 0.42 -9.58 -5.16
N HIS A 51 -0.55 -9.18 -4.35
CA HIS A 51 -1.95 -9.10 -4.77
C HIS A 51 -2.28 -7.73 -5.36
N SER A 52 -3.03 -7.71 -6.45
CA SER A 52 -3.52 -6.47 -7.09
C SER A 52 -4.96 -6.63 -7.57
N ASP A 53 -5.62 -5.51 -7.83
CA ASP A 53 -6.86 -5.53 -8.59
C ASP A 53 -6.60 -5.82 -10.08
N ARG A 54 -7.65 -5.79 -10.89
CA ARG A 54 -7.56 -6.02 -12.35
C ARG A 54 -7.33 -4.75 -13.15
N GLY A 55 -6.82 -3.71 -12.55
CA GLY A 55 -6.48 -2.48 -13.26
C GLY A 55 -5.46 -2.75 -14.37
N SER A 56 -5.64 -2.10 -15.52
CA SER A 56 -4.76 -2.28 -16.69
C SER A 56 -3.30 -1.98 -16.40
N GLN A 57 -3.01 -1.10 -15.43
CA GLN A 57 -1.68 -0.76 -14.97
C GLN A 57 -0.91 -1.96 -14.40
N TYR A 58 -1.60 -2.87 -13.70
CA TYR A 58 -1.01 -4.10 -13.15
C TYR A 58 -0.82 -5.20 -14.20
N CYS A 59 -1.44 -5.05 -15.38
CA CYS A 59 -1.26 -5.93 -16.52
C CYS A 59 -0.12 -5.47 -17.45
N SER A 60 0.54 -4.37 -17.14
CA SER A 60 1.64 -3.84 -17.94
C SER A 60 2.86 -4.77 -17.94
N GLN A 61 3.66 -4.70 -19.02
CA GLN A 61 4.88 -5.49 -19.12
C GLN A 61 5.90 -5.06 -18.06
N GLU A 62 6.00 -3.75 -17.80
CA GLU A 62 6.91 -3.20 -16.79
C GLU A 62 6.63 -3.77 -15.40
N TYR A 63 5.36 -3.82 -15.01
CA TYR A 63 4.96 -4.37 -13.72
C TYR A 63 5.29 -5.87 -13.60
N ARG A 64 5.01 -6.64 -14.65
CA ARG A 64 5.34 -8.07 -14.70
C ARG A 64 6.84 -8.33 -14.63
N ASN A 65 7.64 -7.53 -15.35
CA ASN A 65 9.10 -7.64 -15.32
C ASN A 65 9.66 -7.44 -13.91
N ILE A 66 9.09 -6.51 -13.11
CA ILE A 66 9.51 -6.33 -11.71
C ILE A 66 9.19 -7.58 -10.89
N LEU A 67 7.98 -8.14 -11.01
CA LEU A 67 7.62 -9.37 -10.29
C LEU A 67 8.56 -10.53 -10.64
N GLU A 68 8.84 -10.73 -11.91
CA GLU A 68 9.75 -11.78 -12.39
C GLU A 68 11.18 -11.57 -11.90
N GLN A 69 11.69 -10.34 -11.98
CA GLN A 69 13.06 -10.00 -11.54
C GLN A 69 13.29 -10.33 -10.07
N TYR A 70 12.28 -10.13 -9.21
CA TYR A 70 12.38 -10.40 -7.77
C TYR A 70 11.86 -11.79 -7.37
N GLY A 71 11.34 -12.57 -8.32
CA GLY A 71 10.78 -13.90 -8.07
C GLY A 71 9.46 -13.85 -7.29
N PHE A 72 8.67 -12.80 -7.47
CA PHE A 72 7.38 -12.64 -6.82
C PHE A 72 6.26 -13.30 -7.63
N GLN A 73 5.24 -13.77 -6.92
CA GLN A 73 4.04 -14.33 -7.53
C GLN A 73 2.93 -13.28 -7.59
N GLY A 74 2.53 -12.89 -8.80
CA GLY A 74 1.38 -12.01 -9.00
C GLY A 74 0.08 -12.76 -8.72
N SER A 75 -0.80 -12.16 -7.91
CA SER A 75 -2.15 -12.62 -7.66
C SER A 75 -3.13 -11.48 -7.97
N MET A 76 -4.20 -11.79 -8.68
CA MET A 76 -5.23 -10.79 -9.03
C MET A 76 -6.57 -11.17 -8.44
N SER A 77 -7.31 -10.17 -7.95
CA SER A 77 -8.68 -10.32 -7.46
C SER A 77 -9.57 -11.04 -8.48
N LYS A 78 -10.47 -11.89 -8.02
CA LYS A 78 -11.52 -12.46 -8.88
C LYS A 78 -12.47 -11.35 -9.33
N ARG A 79 -13.05 -11.50 -10.51
CA ARG A 79 -14.02 -10.54 -11.04
C ARG A 79 -15.25 -10.48 -10.13
N GLY A 80 -15.52 -9.31 -9.53
CA GLY A 80 -16.65 -9.10 -8.63
C GLY A 80 -16.40 -9.44 -7.16
N ASP A 81 -15.17 -9.81 -6.76
CA ASP A 81 -14.81 -10.02 -5.37
C ASP A 81 -14.22 -8.74 -4.76
N CYS A 82 -15.08 -8.01 -4.03
CA CYS A 82 -14.70 -6.74 -3.39
C CYS A 82 -13.91 -6.93 -2.09
N TYR A 83 -13.87 -8.13 -1.51
CA TYR A 83 -13.18 -8.37 -0.24
C TYR A 83 -11.66 -8.38 -0.39
N ASP A 84 -11.15 -8.70 -1.57
CA ASP A 84 -9.72 -8.77 -1.84
C ASP A 84 -9.01 -7.41 -1.75
N ASN A 85 -9.75 -6.30 -2.00
CA ASN A 85 -9.21 -4.93 -1.99
C ASN A 85 -9.62 -4.12 -0.75
N ALA A 86 -10.42 -4.69 0.15
CA ALA A 86 -10.96 -4.01 1.32
C ALA A 86 -9.89 -3.29 2.19
N PRO A 87 -8.68 -3.81 2.43
CA PRO A 87 -7.67 -3.11 3.21
C PRO A 87 -7.20 -1.80 2.56
N ILE A 88 -6.98 -1.79 1.25
CA ILE A 88 -6.53 -0.60 0.51
C ILE A 88 -7.66 0.43 0.43
N GLU A 89 -8.89 0.01 0.16
CA GLU A 89 -10.07 0.88 0.16
C GLU A 89 -10.31 1.50 1.55
N SER A 90 -10.14 0.70 2.61
CA SER A 90 -10.22 1.18 3.99
C SER A 90 -9.16 2.24 4.28
N PHE A 91 -7.90 2.00 3.90
CA PHE A 91 -6.82 2.99 4.06
C PHE A 91 -7.16 4.32 3.37
N TRP A 92 -7.62 4.29 2.12
CA TRP A 92 -7.98 5.51 1.39
C TRP A 92 -9.18 6.23 1.99
N GLY A 93 -10.16 5.49 2.49
CA GLY A 93 -11.29 6.05 3.24
C GLY A 93 -10.83 6.76 4.51
N ILE A 94 -9.95 6.15 5.27
CA ILE A 94 -9.37 6.70 6.49
C ILE A 94 -8.57 7.97 6.18
N LEU A 95 -7.65 7.92 5.21
CA LEU A 95 -6.83 9.06 4.81
C LEU A 95 -7.68 10.27 4.39
N LYS A 96 -8.73 10.02 3.59
CA LYS A 96 -9.64 11.09 3.17
C LYS A 96 -10.36 11.71 4.37
N ASN A 97 -10.88 10.89 5.27
CA ASN A 97 -11.64 11.34 6.42
C ASN A 97 -10.77 12.01 7.49
N GLU A 98 -9.56 11.53 7.72
CA GLU A 98 -8.68 12.06 8.78
C GLU A 98 -7.78 13.20 8.30
N LEU A 99 -7.52 13.33 6.99
CA LEU A 99 -6.65 14.37 6.45
C LEU A 99 -7.34 15.20 5.37
N VAL A 100 -7.66 14.60 4.22
CA VAL A 100 -7.97 15.37 3.00
C VAL A 100 -9.20 16.26 3.14
N HIS A 101 -10.25 15.79 3.82
CA HIS A 101 -11.48 16.53 4.01
C HIS A 101 -11.38 17.68 5.03
N HIS A 102 -10.30 17.74 5.80
CA HIS A 102 -10.09 18.80 6.81
C HIS A 102 -9.28 19.99 6.29
N TYR A 103 -8.68 19.87 5.10
CA TYR A 103 -7.82 20.89 4.52
C TYR A 103 -8.30 21.31 3.13
N ASN A 104 -8.16 22.58 2.83
CA ASN A 104 -8.43 23.15 1.51
C ASN A 104 -7.10 23.46 0.83
N TYR A 105 -6.49 22.45 0.21
CA TYR A 105 -5.19 22.57 -0.44
C TYR A 105 -5.26 23.52 -1.64
N GLN A 106 -4.32 24.43 -1.74
CA GLN A 106 -4.20 25.38 -2.85
C GLN A 106 -3.46 24.74 -4.04
N THR A 107 -2.54 23.83 -3.76
CA THR A 107 -1.77 23.11 -4.78
C THR A 107 -1.77 21.59 -4.52
N ARG A 108 -1.42 20.83 -5.54
CA ARG A 108 -1.28 19.37 -5.42
C ARG A 108 -0.05 18.97 -4.64
N GLU A 109 1.02 19.71 -4.82
CA GLU A 109 2.29 19.52 -4.12
C GLU A 109 2.08 19.66 -2.61
N GLU A 110 1.28 20.62 -2.16
CA GLU A 110 0.90 20.77 -0.77
C GLU A 110 0.14 19.54 -0.26
N ALA A 111 -0.88 19.10 -1.00
CA ALA A 111 -1.64 17.90 -0.64
C ALA A 111 -0.76 16.64 -0.62
N GLN A 112 0.14 16.49 -1.60
CA GLN A 112 1.07 15.35 -1.63
C GLN A 112 2.03 15.36 -0.44
N ALA A 113 2.59 16.51 -0.08
CA ALA A 113 3.48 16.64 1.06
C ALA A 113 2.79 16.23 2.38
N ASP A 114 1.55 16.61 2.57
CA ASP A 114 0.79 16.27 3.77
C ASP A 114 0.37 14.79 3.79
N ILE A 115 0.00 14.21 2.64
CA ILE A 115 -0.26 12.77 2.53
C ILE A 115 1.00 11.96 2.87
N ILE A 116 2.16 12.35 2.37
CA ILE A 116 3.43 11.71 2.69
C ILE A 116 3.71 11.77 4.19
N LYS A 117 3.58 12.95 4.81
CA LYS A 117 3.75 13.10 6.26
C LYS A 117 2.76 12.25 7.05
N TYR A 118 1.50 12.18 6.60
CA TYR A 118 0.49 11.36 7.24
C TYR A 118 0.87 9.88 7.22
N ILE A 119 1.31 9.35 6.08
CA ILE A 119 1.72 7.94 5.95
C ILE A 119 2.96 7.66 6.80
N GLU A 120 4.02 8.47 6.62
CA GLU A 120 5.34 8.21 7.21
C GLU A 120 5.40 8.49 8.72
N LEU A 121 4.73 9.53 9.20
CA LEU A 121 4.88 9.97 10.59
C LEU A 121 3.71 9.58 11.48
N PHE A 122 2.53 9.36 10.92
CA PHE A 122 1.33 9.12 11.70
C PHE A 122 0.72 7.74 11.46
N TYR A 123 0.30 7.39 10.23
CA TYR A 123 -0.47 6.19 9.97
C TYR A 123 0.25 4.90 10.40
N ASN A 124 1.46 4.69 9.94
CA ASN A 124 2.23 3.49 10.25
C ASN A 124 2.72 3.45 11.71
N HIS A 125 3.06 4.62 12.29
CA HIS A 125 3.79 4.70 13.55
C HIS A 125 2.92 5.04 14.78
N ARG A 126 1.83 5.79 14.59
CA ARG A 126 1.06 6.36 15.71
C ARG A 126 -0.42 6.02 15.67
N ARG A 127 -0.97 5.77 14.49
CA ARG A 127 -2.40 5.51 14.34
C ARG A 127 -2.75 4.12 14.89
N ILE A 128 -3.40 4.12 16.05
CA ILE A 128 -3.90 2.89 16.68
C ILE A 128 -5.17 2.42 15.94
N GLN A 129 -5.25 1.12 15.66
CA GLN A 129 -6.35 0.52 14.94
C GLN A 129 -7.02 -0.59 15.76
N LYS A 130 -8.36 -0.50 15.88
CA LYS A 130 -9.15 -1.51 16.60
C LYS A 130 -9.03 -2.90 15.95
N GLY A 131 -9.02 -2.96 14.62
CA GLY A 131 -8.85 -4.20 13.84
C GLY A 131 -7.51 -4.90 14.08
N LEU A 132 -6.49 -4.16 14.51
CA LEU A 132 -5.15 -4.67 14.87
C LEU A 132 -4.99 -4.90 16.39
N GLY A 133 -6.08 -5.02 17.14
CA GLY A 133 -6.03 -5.20 18.59
C GLY A 133 -5.49 -3.97 19.33
N PHE A 134 -5.86 -2.77 18.88
CA PHE A 134 -5.40 -1.48 19.41
C PHE A 134 -3.88 -1.26 19.29
N LYS A 135 -3.29 -1.77 18.21
CA LYS A 135 -1.88 -1.54 17.84
C LYS A 135 -1.79 -0.65 16.61
N THR A 136 -0.60 -0.08 16.41
CA THR A 136 -0.26 0.57 15.15
C THR A 136 0.11 -0.47 14.09
N PRO A 137 0.05 -0.14 12.78
CA PRO A 137 0.55 -1.04 11.73
C PRO A 137 1.98 -1.54 11.97
N ASN A 138 2.89 -0.66 12.40
CA ASN A 138 4.28 -1.04 12.68
C ASN A 138 4.39 -2.00 13.87
N GLN A 139 3.68 -1.75 14.96
CA GLN A 139 3.68 -2.66 16.11
C GLN A 139 3.16 -4.05 15.75
N MET A 140 2.12 -4.10 14.92
CA MET A 140 1.57 -5.38 14.46
C MET A 140 2.54 -6.11 13.53
N ALA A 141 3.25 -5.38 12.65
CA ALA A 141 4.29 -5.95 11.79
C ALA A 141 5.46 -6.51 12.62
N GLU A 142 5.95 -5.77 13.60
CA GLU A 142 7.01 -6.22 14.50
C GLU A 142 6.63 -7.50 15.25
N ASP A 143 5.42 -7.56 15.78
CA ASP A 143 4.94 -8.76 16.49
C ASP A 143 4.87 -9.97 15.55
N PHE A 144 4.41 -9.75 14.31
CA PHE A 144 4.38 -10.80 13.29
C PHE A 144 5.78 -11.35 12.98
N TYR A 145 6.76 -10.46 12.78
CA TYR A 145 8.13 -10.90 12.49
C TYR A 145 8.81 -11.57 13.68
N LYS A 146 8.51 -11.16 14.92
CA LYS A 146 9.02 -11.85 16.13
C LYS A 146 8.45 -13.26 16.27
N LEU A 147 7.20 -13.49 15.84
CA LEU A 147 6.58 -14.82 15.88
C LEU A 147 7.06 -15.74 14.74
N ALA A 148 7.59 -15.17 13.67
CA ALA A 148 8.08 -15.91 12.50
C ALA A 148 9.59 -16.23 12.56
N ALA A 149 10.31 -15.67 13.51
CA ALA A 149 11.73 -15.88 13.77
C ALA A 149 11.97 -17.01 14.78
#